data_8ce95f814a5dcb2981d58a380a57d48a
#
_entry.id   8ce95f814a5dcb2981d58a380a57d48a
#
_cell.length_a   1.000
_cell.length_b   1.000
_cell.length_c   1.000
_cell.angle_alpha   90.00
_cell.angle_beta   90.00
_cell.angle_gamma   90.00
#
_symmetry.space_group_name_H-M   'P 1'
#
loop_
_entity.id
_entity.type
_entity.pdbx_description
1 polymer ?
#
loop_
_entity_poly.entity_id
_entity_poly.type
_entity_poly.pdbx_seq_one_letter_code
_entity_poly.pdbx_strand_id
1 'polypeptide(L)'
;TLIIFSSDNGPHKEGGNDPNFFNSSGKFRGTKRDLYEGGIRVPMIAYWPETIQPGQSSDHISGFWDFLPTACDVAGIEAPANIDGISFLPELMGEEQPEHEAMYWEFISQGGKQAVRKDNWKLVKLDVLDPQKTRMELYNLETDRAEENDVSEKYPEVLAEMEKLLETERIESEEFTLYGSK
;
A
#
# COMPACT_ATOMS: atom_id res chain seq x y z
N THR A 1 -6.22 10.98 -24.28
CA THR A 1 -6.82 10.09 -23.26
C THR A 1 -5.71 9.43 -22.48
N LEU A 2 -5.71 9.57 -21.14
CA LEU A 2 -4.89 8.79 -20.24
C LEU A 2 -5.54 7.39 -20.06
N ILE A 3 -4.75 6.35 -20.24
CA ILE A 3 -5.14 4.96 -19.98
C ILE A 3 -4.25 4.43 -18.87
N ILE A 4 -4.85 3.93 -17.80
CA ILE A 4 -4.15 3.27 -16.69
C ILE A 4 -4.59 1.81 -16.64
N PHE A 5 -3.64 0.90 -16.65
CA PHE A 5 -3.83 -0.52 -16.42
C PHE A 5 -3.21 -0.91 -15.08
N SER A 6 -3.96 -1.60 -14.24
CA SER A 6 -3.49 -2.11 -12.95
C SER A 6 -4.30 -3.33 -12.54
N SER A 7 -3.98 -3.90 -11.37
CA SER A 7 -4.80 -4.88 -10.65
C SER A 7 -5.33 -4.25 -9.38
N ASP A 8 -6.49 -4.67 -8.89
CA ASP A 8 -7.11 -4.17 -7.66
C ASP A 8 -6.43 -4.69 -6.38
N ASN A 9 -5.75 -5.81 -6.47
CA ASN A 9 -4.99 -6.45 -5.37
C ASN A 9 -4.00 -7.48 -5.91
N GLY A 10 -3.19 -8.01 -5.03
CA GLY A 10 -2.32 -9.15 -5.33
C GLY A 10 -3.09 -10.42 -5.74
N PRO A 11 -2.41 -11.47 -6.22
CA PRO A 11 -3.06 -12.69 -6.71
C PRO A 11 -3.85 -13.40 -5.60
N HIS A 12 -4.89 -14.13 -5.99
CA HIS A 12 -5.76 -14.85 -5.05
C HIS A 12 -5.85 -16.35 -5.36
N LYS A 13 -6.30 -17.11 -4.36
CA LYS A 13 -6.44 -18.57 -4.41
C LYS A 13 -7.87 -19.05 -4.70
N GLU A 14 -8.78 -18.13 -4.98
CA GLU A 14 -10.19 -18.42 -5.19
C GLU A 14 -10.47 -18.90 -6.61
N GLY A 15 -11.58 -19.61 -6.79
CA GLY A 15 -12.03 -20.07 -8.11
C GLY A 15 -11.11 -21.14 -8.74
N GLY A 16 -10.31 -21.84 -7.92
CA GLY A 16 -9.39 -22.87 -8.41
C GLY A 16 -8.06 -22.33 -8.96
N ASN A 17 -7.81 -21.04 -8.79
CA ASN A 17 -6.52 -20.44 -9.14
C ASN A 17 -5.44 -20.82 -8.12
N ASP A 18 -4.25 -21.16 -8.61
CA ASP A 18 -3.06 -21.36 -7.78
C ASP A 18 -2.00 -20.30 -8.11
N PRO A 19 -1.83 -19.28 -7.26
CA PRO A 19 -0.81 -18.26 -7.46
C PRO A 19 0.62 -18.79 -7.54
N ASN A 20 0.88 -19.97 -6.94
CA ASN A 20 2.21 -20.56 -6.96
C ASN A 20 2.54 -21.18 -8.34
N PHE A 21 1.53 -21.64 -9.07
CA PHE A 21 1.73 -22.23 -10.40
C PHE A 21 2.39 -21.26 -11.38
N PHE A 22 1.97 -20.00 -11.36
CA PHE A 22 2.55 -18.95 -12.22
C PHE A 22 3.56 -18.08 -11.48
N ASN A 23 3.83 -18.35 -10.19
CA ASN A 23 4.61 -17.45 -9.33
C ASN A 23 4.07 -16.01 -9.39
N SER A 24 2.75 -15.86 -9.23
CA SER A 24 2.03 -14.62 -9.54
C SER A 24 2.41 -13.43 -8.66
N SER A 25 2.87 -13.65 -7.43
CA SER A 25 3.43 -12.62 -6.55
C SER A 25 4.92 -12.35 -6.81
N GLY A 26 5.56 -13.13 -7.70
CA GLY A 26 7.00 -13.07 -7.91
C GLY A 26 7.76 -13.38 -6.61
N LYS A 27 8.61 -12.48 -6.19
CA LYS A 27 9.38 -12.59 -4.93
C LYS A 27 8.65 -12.02 -3.71
N PHE A 28 7.48 -11.43 -3.88
CA PHE A 28 6.78 -10.76 -2.80
C PHE A 28 5.96 -11.76 -1.98
N ARG A 29 6.07 -11.66 -0.66
CA ARG A 29 5.28 -12.45 0.30
C ARG A 29 3.82 -12.06 0.27
N GLY A 30 2.93 -13.04 0.46
CA GLY A 30 1.49 -12.81 0.60
C GLY A 30 0.72 -12.85 -0.72
N THR A 31 -0.58 -12.79 -0.57
CA THR A 31 -1.58 -12.83 -1.65
C THR A 31 -2.73 -11.90 -1.27
N LYS A 32 -3.76 -11.76 -2.10
CA LYS A 32 -4.99 -11.02 -1.77
C LYS A 32 -5.41 -11.23 -0.31
N ARG A 33 -5.75 -10.17 0.39
CA ARG A 33 -6.09 -10.06 1.82
C ARG A 33 -4.89 -10.07 2.78
N ASP A 34 -3.68 -10.27 2.29
CA ASP A 34 -2.49 -9.99 3.09
C ASP A 34 -2.06 -8.54 2.91
N LEU A 35 -1.49 -7.95 3.96
CA LEU A 35 -0.89 -6.61 3.90
C LEU A 35 0.62 -6.64 3.67
N TYR A 36 1.17 -7.81 3.37
CA TYR A 36 2.51 -7.94 2.80
C TYR A 36 2.53 -7.47 1.34
N GLU A 37 3.72 -7.18 0.82
CA GLU A 37 3.89 -6.63 -0.53
C GLU A 37 3.14 -7.46 -1.61
N GLY A 38 3.14 -8.79 -1.52
CA GLY A 38 2.45 -9.64 -2.48
C GLY A 38 0.93 -9.51 -2.48
N GLY A 39 0.35 -8.97 -1.40
CA GLY A 39 -1.10 -8.74 -1.33
C GLY A 39 -1.52 -7.34 -1.78
N ILE A 40 -0.66 -6.33 -1.63
CA ILE A 40 -0.99 -4.93 -1.88
C ILE A 40 -0.20 -4.29 -3.01
N ARG A 41 1.01 -4.78 -3.34
CA ARG A 41 1.81 -4.27 -4.45
C ARG A 41 1.35 -4.86 -5.76
N VAL A 42 0.87 -4.01 -6.65
CA VAL A 42 0.33 -4.38 -7.96
C VAL A 42 1.07 -3.65 -9.08
N PRO A 43 1.13 -4.23 -10.30
CA PRO A 43 1.68 -3.52 -11.43
C PRO A 43 0.80 -2.33 -11.82
N MET A 44 1.40 -1.25 -12.30
CA MET A 44 0.70 -0.15 -12.94
C MET A 44 1.38 0.21 -14.26
N ILE A 45 0.58 0.43 -15.29
CA ILE A 45 1.04 0.94 -16.58
C ILE A 45 0.17 2.15 -16.93
N ALA A 46 0.82 3.29 -17.18
CA ALA A 46 0.15 4.49 -17.64
C ALA A 46 0.53 4.77 -19.12
N TYR A 47 -0.47 5.04 -19.94
CA TYR A 47 -0.30 5.36 -21.34
C TYR A 47 -1.08 6.63 -21.71
N TRP A 48 -0.36 7.65 -22.14
CA TRP A 48 -0.94 8.91 -22.60
C TRP A 48 -0.08 9.45 -23.74
N PRO A 49 -0.43 9.13 -25.00
CA PRO A 49 0.38 9.53 -26.14
C PRO A 49 0.55 11.05 -26.19
N GLU A 50 1.72 11.48 -26.64
CA GLU A 50 2.16 12.88 -26.76
C GLU A 50 2.32 13.62 -25.40
N THR A 51 1.97 12.98 -24.28
CA THR A 51 2.03 13.58 -22.94
C THR A 51 3.03 12.84 -22.06
N ILE A 52 2.91 11.52 -21.92
CA ILE A 52 3.87 10.68 -21.20
C ILE A 52 4.94 10.20 -22.17
N GLN A 53 6.21 10.37 -21.82
CA GLN A 53 7.31 9.82 -22.61
C GLN A 53 7.27 8.28 -22.59
N PRO A 54 7.37 7.63 -23.75
CA PRO A 54 7.34 6.16 -23.80
C PRO A 54 8.62 5.54 -23.22
N GLY A 55 8.47 4.33 -22.66
CA GLY A 55 9.59 3.51 -22.19
C GLY A 55 10.19 3.93 -20.86
N GLN A 56 9.55 4.80 -20.11
CA GLN A 56 9.97 5.16 -18.76
C GLN A 56 9.52 4.11 -17.74
N SER A 57 10.23 4.02 -16.64
CA SER A 57 9.85 3.29 -15.44
C SER A 57 10.12 4.15 -14.21
N SER A 58 9.31 4.01 -13.19
CA SER A 58 9.37 4.76 -11.95
C SER A 58 9.32 3.82 -10.76
N ASP A 59 10.00 4.19 -9.68
CA ASP A 59 9.89 3.56 -8.37
C ASP A 59 9.00 4.37 -7.40
N HIS A 60 8.29 5.41 -7.90
CA HIS A 60 7.35 6.18 -7.11
C HIS A 60 6.30 5.28 -6.46
N ILE A 61 5.99 5.55 -5.20
CA ILE A 61 5.05 4.77 -4.39
C ILE A 61 3.74 5.52 -4.32
N SER A 62 2.67 4.92 -4.85
CA SER A 62 1.32 5.47 -4.82
C SER A 62 0.29 4.44 -4.37
N GLY A 63 -0.84 4.89 -3.86
CA GLY A 63 -2.01 4.07 -3.54
C GLY A 63 -3.19 4.34 -4.48
N PHE A 64 -4.24 3.51 -4.43
CA PHE A 64 -5.45 3.75 -5.22
C PHE A 64 -6.18 5.04 -4.85
N TRP A 65 -6.03 5.53 -3.62
CA TRP A 65 -6.56 6.83 -3.19
C TRP A 65 -5.92 8.03 -3.90
N ASP A 66 -4.75 7.85 -4.51
CA ASP A 66 -4.05 8.88 -5.30
C ASP A 66 -4.66 9.05 -6.70
N PHE A 67 -5.48 8.10 -7.14
CA PHE A 67 -6.12 8.17 -8.45
C PHE A 67 -7.11 9.35 -8.55
N LEU A 68 -7.89 9.62 -7.50
CA LEU A 68 -8.87 10.70 -7.51
C LEU A 68 -8.22 12.08 -7.73
N PRO A 69 -7.24 12.52 -6.91
CA PRO A 69 -6.56 13.80 -7.16
C PRO A 69 -5.83 13.83 -8.49
N THR A 70 -5.24 12.72 -8.94
CA THR A 70 -4.62 12.64 -10.27
C THR A 70 -5.63 12.86 -11.39
N ALA A 71 -6.82 12.26 -11.30
CA ALA A 71 -7.87 12.45 -12.29
C ALA A 71 -8.40 13.89 -12.29
N CYS A 72 -8.48 14.54 -11.13
CA CYS A 72 -8.83 15.95 -11.01
C CYS A 72 -7.81 16.84 -11.69
N ASP A 73 -6.51 16.64 -11.44
CA ASP A 73 -5.43 17.38 -12.09
C ASP A 73 -5.45 17.22 -13.62
N VAL A 74 -5.61 15.99 -14.10
CA VAL A 74 -5.74 15.70 -15.55
C VAL A 74 -6.94 16.43 -16.15
N ALA A 75 -8.04 16.59 -15.40
CA ALA A 75 -9.24 17.29 -15.84
C ALA A 75 -9.15 18.82 -15.65
N GLY A 76 -8.12 19.33 -14.98
CA GLY A 76 -7.98 20.76 -14.66
C GLY A 76 -9.03 21.27 -13.66
N ILE A 77 -9.45 20.41 -12.72
CA ILE A 77 -10.40 20.73 -11.66
C ILE A 77 -9.74 20.52 -10.29
N GLU A 78 -10.20 21.26 -9.29
CA GLU A 78 -9.72 21.10 -7.92
C GLU A 78 -10.19 19.77 -7.31
N ALA A 79 -9.27 19.06 -6.67
CA ALA A 79 -9.59 17.84 -5.94
C ALA A 79 -10.40 18.19 -4.66
N PRO A 80 -11.27 17.28 -4.16
CA PRO A 80 -11.95 17.48 -2.89
C PRO A 80 -10.96 17.74 -1.75
N ALA A 81 -11.35 18.62 -0.82
CA ALA A 81 -10.58 18.81 0.40
C ALA A 81 -10.70 17.59 1.34
N ASN A 82 -9.71 17.40 2.18
CA ASN A 82 -9.67 16.34 3.19
C ASN A 82 -9.71 14.91 2.61
N ILE A 83 -8.92 14.68 1.57
CA ILE A 83 -8.64 13.35 1.01
C ILE A 83 -7.21 12.94 1.35
N ASP A 84 -6.96 11.64 1.42
CA ASP A 84 -5.63 11.09 1.74
C ASP A 84 -4.69 11.06 0.53
N GLY A 85 -5.25 11.18 -0.68
CA GLY A 85 -4.52 11.02 -1.93
C GLY A 85 -3.65 12.22 -2.30
N ILE A 86 -2.51 11.93 -2.89
CA ILE A 86 -1.61 12.89 -3.56
C ILE A 86 -1.61 12.58 -5.05
N SER A 87 -1.79 13.59 -5.89
CA SER A 87 -1.74 13.39 -7.34
C SER A 87 -0.37 12.88 -7.79
N PHE A 88 -0.34 11.82 -8.57
CA PHE A 88 0.89 11.34 -9.22
C PHE A 88 1.03 11.83 -10.68
N LEU A 89 0.27 12.86 -11.07
CA LEU A 89 0.43 13.46 -12.40
C LEU A 89 1.83 14.01 -12.64
N PRO A 90 2.51 14.71 -11.67
CA PRO A 90 3.89 15.16 -11.86
C PRO A 90 4.85 14.02 -12.21
N GLU A 91 4.75 12.86 -11.54
CA GLU A 91 5.54 11.68 -11.85
C GLU A 91 5.32 11.19 -13.28
N LEU A 92 4.06 11.15 -13.75
CA LEU A 92 3.74 10.78 -15.12
C LEU A 92 4.32 11.76 -16.16
N MET A 93 4.51 13.01 -15.78
CA MET A 93 5.08 14.07 -16.63
C MET A 93 6.61 14.16 -16.54
N GLY A 94 7.24 13.41 -15.62
CA GLY A 94 8.67 13.47 -15.36
C GLY A 94 9.08 14.74 -14.59
N GLU A 95 8.20 15.26 -13.77
CA GLU A 95 8.38 16.44 -12.92
C GLU A 95 8.65 16.02 -11.47
N GLU A 96 8.94 16.98 -10.59
CA GLU A 96 9.14 16.75 -9.16
C GLU A 96 7.81 16.31 -8.51
N GLN A 97 7.83 15.12 -7.93
CA GLN A 97 6.66 14.46 -7.36
C GLN A 97 6.63 14.56 -5.83
N PRO A 98 5.57 15.12 -5.24
CA PRO A 98 5.33 15.02 -3.81
C PRO A 98 5.12 13.55 -3.38
N GLU A 99 5.69 13.19 -2.23
CA GLU A 99 5.61 11.85 -1.67
C GLU A 99 4.71 11.82 -0.42
N HIS A 100 4.12 10.67 -0.13
CA HIS A 100 3.47 10.43 1.14
C HIS A 100 4.50 10.34 2.27
N GLU A 101 4.25 11.01 3.39
CA GLU A 101 5.08 10.84 4.60
C GLU A 101 4.96 9.42 5.15
N ALA A 102 3.76 8.84 5.09
CA ALA A 102 3.48 7.46 5.41
C ALA A 102 2.24 6.98 4.64
N MET A 103 2.14 5.67 4.46
CA MET A 103 0.97 5.04 3.84
C MET A 103 0.43 3.98 4.81
N TYR A 104 -0.90 3.98 5.00
CA TYR A 104 -1.59 3.11 5.94
C TYR A 104 -2.57 2.18 5.23
N TRP A 105 -2.66 0.94 5.70
CA TRP A 105 -3.63 -0.07 5.26
C TRP A 105 -4.25 -0.79 6.44
N GLU A 106 -5.52 -1.14 6.33
CA GLU A 106 -6.17 -2.06 7.26
C GLU A 106 -7.07 -3.07 6.53
N PHE A 107 -7.22 -4.24 7.12
CA PHE A 107 -8.10 -5.29 6.62
C PHE A 107 -8.76 -6.02 7.78
N ILE A 108 -10.08 -5.88 7.90
CA ILE A 108 -10.84 -6.32 9.08
C ILE A 108 -11.06 -7.84 9.18
N SER A 109 -10.89 -8.58 8.09
CA SER A 109 -11.11 -10.04 8.08
C SER A 109 -9.85 -10.80 8.52
N GLN A 110 -10.00 -12.10 8.78
CA GLN A 110 -8.90 -13.00 9.12
C GLN A 110 -8.09 -12.55 10.35
N GLY A 111 -8.78 -12.18 11.43
CA GLY A 111 -8.15 -11.72 12.67
C GLY A 111 -7.87 -10.22 12.74
N GLY A 112 -8.12 -9.49 11.66
CA GLY A 112 -7.79 -8.07 11.52
C GLY A 112 -6.29 -7.85 11.31
N LYS A 113 -5.96 -6.94 10.41
CA LYS A 113 -4.58 -6.61 10.05
C LYS A 113 -4.46 -5.11 9.88
N GLN A 114 -3.32 -4.56 10.23
CA GLN A 114 -2.91 -3.18 9.93
C GLN A 114 -1.51 -3.20 9.37
N ALA A 115 -1.19 -2.27 8.49
CA ALA A 115 0.17 -2.04 8.05
C ALA A 115 0.40 -0.55 7.84
N VAL A 116 1.63 -0.12 8.08
CA VAL A 116 2.09 1.22 7.74
C VAL A 116 3.45 1.11 7.06
N ARG A 117 3.66 1.94 6.06
CA ARG A 117 4.93 2.11 5.37
C ARG A 117 5.38 3.56 5.45
N LYS A 118 6.64 3.75 5.82
CA LYS A 118 7.34 5.03 5.74
C LYS A 118 8.72 4.78 5.14
N ASP A 119 9.02 5.45 4.06
CA ASP A 119 10.26 5.21 3.32
C ASP A 119 10.45 3.73 2.96
N ASN A 120 11.56 3.14 3.44
CA ASN A 120 11.88 1.73 3.26
C ASN A 120 11.39 0.84 4.43
N TRP A 121 10.82 1.41 5.48
CA TRP A 121 10.31 0.65 6.61
C TRP A 121 8.85 0.30 6.45
N LYS A 122 8.51 -0.92 6.82
CA LYS A 122 7.13 -1.40 6.84
C LYS A 122 6.86 -2.19 8.10
N LEU A 123 5.84 -1.79 8.83
CA LEU A 123 5.30 -2.49 9.97
C LEU A 123 4.00 -3.19 9.57
N VAL A 124 3.89 -4.47 9.88
CA VAL A 124 2.65 -5.25 9.71
C VAL A 124 2.20 -5.73 11.09
N LYS A 125 0.98 -5.36 11.48
CA LYS A 125 0.33 -5.79 12.72
C LYS A 125 -0.79 -6.76 12.40
N LEU A 126 -0.73 -7.95 12.96
CA LEU A 126 -1.59 -9.08 12.66
C LEU A 126 -2.45 -9.45 13.86
N ASP A 127 -3.58 -10.08 13.60
CA ASP A 127 -4.53 -10.57 14.60
C ASP A 127 -4.98 -9.46 15.58
N VAL A 128 -5.19 -8.22 15.07
CA VAL A 128 -5.50 -7.04 15.89
C VAL A 128 -6.82 -7.12 16.64
N LEU A 129 -7.72 -8.03 16.22
CA LEU A 129 -9.02 -8.28 16.89
C LEU A 129 -8.91 -9.21 18.11
N ASP A 130 -7.77 -9.85 18.32
CA ASP A 130 -7.49 -10.73 19.46
C ASP A 130 -6.21 -10.28 20.16
N PRO A 131 -6.29 -9.51 21.26
CA PRO A 131 -5.11 -9.00 21.96
C PRO A 131 -4.13 -10.07 22.44
N GLN A 132 -4.59 -11.35 22.59
CA GLN A 132 -3.73 -12.44 23.00
C GLN A 132 -2.90 -13.02 21.84
N LYS A 133 -3.29 -12.72 20.60
CA LYS A 133 -2.61 -13.19 19.37
C LYS A 133 -1.95 -12.07 18.58
N THR A 134 -2.26 -10.82 18.93
CA THR A 134 -1.69 -9.66 18.24
C THR A 134 -0.17 -9.77 18.22
N ARG A 135 0.42 -9.64 17.03
CA ARG A 135 1.85 -9.60 16.80
C ARG A 135 2.22 -8.53 15.78
N MET A 136 3.43 -8.07 15.88
CA MET A 136 3.99 -7.06 14.98
C MET A 136 5.24 -7.62 14.31
N GLU A 137 5.40 -7.30 13.04
CA GLU A 137 6.54 -7.70 12.23
C GLU A 137 7.07 -6.45 11.50
N LEU A 138 8.37 -6.14 11.65
CA LEU A 138 9.01 -4.98 11.05
C LEU A 138 9.96 -5.41 9.94
N TYR A 139 9.88 -4.77 8.78
CA TYR A 139 10.69 -5.08 7.61
C TYR A 139 11.38 -3.84 7.05
N ASN A 140 12.60 -4.01 6.52
CA ASN A 140 13.28 -3.02 5.71
C ASN A 140 13.19 -3.45 4.23
N LEU A 141 12.31 -2.82 3.47
CA LEU A 141 12.02 -3.18 2.08
C LEU A 141 13.17 -2.86 1.11
N GLU A 142 14.16 -2.07 1.50
CA GLU A 142 15.36 -1.84 0.69
C GLU A 142 16.20 -3.13 0.60
N THR A 143 16.34 -3.84 1.71
CA THR A 143 17.17 -5.04 1.83
C THR A 143 16.38 -6.34 1.80
N ASP A 144 15.09 -6.30 2.15
CA ASP A 144 14.20 -7.45 2.26
C ASP A 144 12.82 -7.15 1.66
N ARG A 145 12.75 -7.08 0.33
CA ARG A 145 11.48 -6.86 -0.40
C ARG A 145 10.51 -8.04 -0.31
N ALA A 146 11.00 -9.20 0.13
CA ALA A 146 10.19 -10.41 0.29
C ALA A 146 9.55 -10.52 1.67
N GLU A 147 9.91 -9.63 2.62
CA GLU A 147 9.40 -9.63 3.98
C GLU A 147 9.60 -10.98 4.70
N GLU A 148 10.80 -11.55 4.53
CA GLU A 148 11.17 -12.86 5.08
C GLU A 148 11.81 -12.76 6.47
N ASN A 149 12.41 -11.60 6.79
CA ASN A 149 13.20 -11.40 8.00
C ASN A 149 12.60 -10.29 8.86
N ASP A 150 11.83 -10.68 9.88
CA ASP A 150 11.37 -9.74 10.90
C ASP A 150 12.57 -9.19 11.68
N VAL A 151 12.71 -7.87 11.66
CA VAL A 151 13.79 -7.16 12.33
C VAL A 151 13.30 -6.29 13.51
N SER A 152 12.09 -6.52 14.00
CA SER A 152 11.46 -5.76 15.08
C SER A 152 12.32 -5.72 16.37
N GLU A 153 12.91 -6.86 16.74
CA GLU A 153 13.81 -6.93 17.89
C GLU A 153 15.14 -6.18 17.68
N LYS A 154 15.58 -6.09 16.41
CA LYS A 154 16.86 -5.44 16.07
C LYS A 154 16.75 -3.91 16.02
N TYR A 155 15.58 -3.39 15.69
CA TYR A 155 15.35 -1.96 15.51
C TYR A 155 14.15 -1.47 16.37
N PRO A 156 14.23 -1.53 17.70
CA PRO A 156 13.12 -1.19 18.59
C PRO A 156 12.70 0.28 18.50
N GLU A 157 13.63 1.18 18.17
CA GLU A 157 13.33 2.61 17.99
C GLU A 157 12.48 2.86 16.74
N VAL A 158 12.82 2.17 15.63
CA VAL A 158 12.04 2.23 14.39
C VAL A 158 10.67 1.59 14.61
N LEU A 159 10.62 0.45 15.29
CA LEU A 159 9.35 -0.20 15.65
C LEU A 159 8.43 0.78 16.38
N ALA A 160 8.93 1.47 17.41
CA ALA A 160 8.13 2.43 18.17
C ALA A 160 7.65 3.62 17.34
N GLU A 161 8.46 4.11 16.39
CA GLU A 161 8.05 5.15 15.45
C GLU A 161 6.92 4.64 14.53
N MET A 162 7.07 3.45 13.98
CA MET A 162 6.09 2.86 13.09
C MET A 162 4.79 2.49 13.81
N GLU A 163 4.85 2.06 15.07
CA GLU A 163 3.65 1.85 15.91
C GLU A 163 2.87 3.14 16.10
N LYS A 164 3.58 4.25 16.36
CA LYS A 164 2.93 5.55 16.47
C LYS A 164 2.24 5.95 15.17
N LEU A 165 2.84 5.68 14.02
CA LEU A 165 2.22 5.95 12.72
C LEU A 165 0.96 5.09 12.52
N LEU A 166 0.91 3.83 12.95
CA LEU A 166 -0.33 3.03 12.91
C LEU A 166 -1.49 3.69 13.67
N GLU A 167 -1.19 4.49 14.69
CA GLU A 167 -2.21 5.20 15.47
C GLU A 167 -2.58 6.54 14.84
N THR A 168 -1.60 7.30 14.33
CA THR A 168 -1.81 8.67 13.83
C THR A 168 -2.36 8.72 12.41
N GLU A 169 -2.00 7.76 11.57
CA GLU A 169 -2.48 7.69 10.18
C GLU A 169 -3.89 7.10 10.06
N ARG A 170 -4.43 6.59 11.16
CA ARG A 170 -5.77 6.01 11.20
C ARG A 170 -6.80 7.01 11.71
N ILE A 171 -7.82 7.26 10.91
CA ILE A 171 -9.04 7.98 11.34
C ILE A 171 -10.15 6.95 11.54
N GLU A 172 -10.78 6.96 12.73
CA GLU A 172 -11.93 6.06 12.97
C GLU A 172 -13.11 6.44 12.08
N SER A 173 -13.73 5.43 11.50
CA SER A 173 -14.95 5.56 10.71
C SER A 173 -16.07 4.75 11.34
N GLU A 174 -17.26 5.34 11.45
CA GLU A 174 -18.46 4.63 11.92
C GLU A 174 -18.89 3.53 10.92
N GLU A 175 -18.58 3.70 9.65
CA GLU A 175 -18.93 2.75 8.58
C GLU A 175 -17.92 1.60 8.46
N PHE A 176 -16.65 1.85 8.82
CA PHE A 176 -15.56 0.88 8.73
C PHE A 176 -14.84 0.77 10.08
N THR A 177 -15.43 0.05 11.01
CA THR A 177 -14.85 -0.15 12.34
C THR A 177 -13.89 -1.34 12.32
N LEU A 178 -12.60 -1.12 12.56
CA LEU A 178 -11.61 -2.20 12.67
C LEU A 178 -11.87 -3.06 13.91
N TYR A 179 -12.24 -2.44 15.02
CA TYR A 179 -12.39 -3.11 16.33
C TYR A 179 -13.84 -3.48 16.66
N GLY A 180 -14.78 -3.34 15.73
CA GLY A 180 -16.20 -3.52 16.00
C GLY A 180 -16.80 -2.35 16.81
N SER A 181 -18.09 -2.09 16.63
CA SER A 181 -18.80 -1.17 17.54
C SER A 181 -18.82 -1.77 18.94
N LYS A 182 -18.33 -1.04 19.93
CA LYS A 182 -18.49 -1.38 21.34
C LYS A 182 -19.96 -1.35 21.76
#